data_147e073a4ce76cf9f24bca64aede6fa4
#
_entry.id   147e073a4ce76cf9f24bca64aede6fa4
#
_cell.length_a   1.000
_cell.length_b   1.000
_cell.length_c   1.000
_cell.angle_alpha   90.00
_cell.angle_beta   90.00
_cell.angle_gamma   90.00
#
_symmetry.space_group_name_H-M   'P 1'
#
loop_
_entity.id
_entity.type
_entity.pdbx_description
1 polymer ?
#
loop_
_entity_poly.entity_id
_entity_poly.type
_entity_poly.pdbx_seq_one_letter_code
_entity_poly.pdbx_strand_id
1 'polypeptide(L)'
;DKAVEILSPQMNEAWIDKDFQVYSYQPIPQDHVRINYFRTDGDYSNKSVWYWGDVKDAPSNWPDGVNFQPNGKYGAYLDIPLTQAAKSIGFLLLDESKTGDDVKIQPNDYKFSDLKKSRQLFVRDTDPTVYTNPYFVKDVRLTGAQQLSPSQIELSFTNLDEVSSEDILKDLKVTDKDGNSVTLKQLDLDAKLKKATLTGDFAAENLPYKVT
;
A
#
# COMPACT_ATOMS: atom_id res chain seq x y z
N ASP A 1 27.63 -5.88 -7.68
CA ASP A 1 27.08 -4.90 -6.72
C ASP A 1 25.61 -4.71 -7.01
N LYS A 2 24.75 -4.98 -6.02
CA LYS A 2 23.32 -4.66 -6.11
C LYS A 2 23.09 -3.36 -5.35
N ALA A 3 22.66 -2.34 -6.06
CA ALA A 3 22.18 -1.12 -5.43
C ALA A 3 20.77 -1.33 -4.89
N VAL A 4 20.52 -0.81 -3.69
CA VAL A 4 19.20 -0.80 -3.06
C VAL A 4 18.73 0.64 -3.06
N GLU A 5 17.56 0.88 -3.66
CA GLU A 5 16.95 2.20 -3.71
C GLU A 5 15.91 2.36 -2.60
N ILE A 6 16.05 3.43 -1.83
CA ILE A 6 15.07 3.81 -0.79
C ILE A 6 14.14 4.86 -1.40
N LEU A 7 12.92 4.45 -1.68
CA LEU A 7 11.98 5.23 -2.50
C LEU A 7 11.07 6.21 -1.73
N SER A 8 11.15 6.25 -0.39
CA SER A 8 10.28 7.12 0.40
C SER A 8 11.08 8.13 1.21
N PRO A 9 10.88 9.44 1.03
CA PRO A 9 11.55 10.47 1.82
C PRO A 9 11.14 10.47 3.31
N GLN A 10 10.05 9.79 3.67
CA GLN A 10 9.61 9.62 5.07
C GLN A 10 10.28 8.45 5.78
N MET A 11 11.05 7.63 5.06
CA MET A 11 11.79 6.50 5.65
C MET A 11 13.01 7.01 6.40
N ASN A 12 12.94 7.04 7.72
CA ASN A 12 14.11 7.29 8.58
C ASN A 12 14.94 6.04 8.84
N GLU A 13 14.36 4.87 8.62
CA GLU A 13 14.97 3.57 8.81
C GLU A 13 14.59 2.64 7.65
N ALA A 14 15.50 1.78 7.23
CA ALA A 14 15.23 0.75 6.25
C ALA A 14 15.82 -0.59 6.71
N TRP A 15 15.08 -1.66 6.50
CA TRP A 15 15.54 -3.04 6.71
C TRP A 15 15.71 -3.71 5.36
N ILE A 16 16.82 -4.40 5.19
CA ILE A 16 17.14 -5.13 3.96
C ILE A 16 17.31 -6.59 4.32
N ASP A 17 16.54 -7.46 3.67
CA ASP A 17 16.65 -8.90 3.88
C ASP A 17 17.75 -9.54 3.02
N LYS A 18 17.95 -10.85 3.18
CA LYS A 18 18.92 -11.65 2.41
C LYS A 18 18.67 -11.66 0.90
N ASP A 19 17.44 -11.36 0.47
CA ASP A 19 17.00 -11.32 -0.93
C ASP A 19 17.03 -9.90 -1.50
N PHE A 20 17.64 -8.97 -0.74
CA PHE A 20 17.74 -7.54 -1.07
C PHE A 20 16.39 -6.80 -1.17
N GLN A 21 15.36 -7.31 -0.50
CA GLN A 21 14.11 -6.59 -0.38
C GLN A 21 14.23 -5.50 0.69
N VAL A 22 13.67 -4.33 0.40
CA VAL A 22 13.70 -3.18 1.31
C VAL A 22 12.35 -3.03 1.99
N TYR A 23 12.38 -2.85 3.30
CA TYR A 23 11.19 -2.63 4.13
C TYR A 23 11.35 -1.33 4.91
N SER A 24 10.26 -0.59 5.09
CA SER A 24 10.20 0.60 5.95
C SER A 24 9.99 0.29 7.43
N TYR A 25 10.01 -0.99 7.80
CA TYR A 25 9.77 -1.51 9.15
C TYR A 25 10.50 -2.85 9.33
N GLN A 26 10.72 -3.26 10.57
CA GLN A 26 11.31 -4.57 10.84
C GLN A 26 10.39 -5.70 10.36
N PRO A 27 10.84 -6.59 9.46
CA PRO A 27 10.04 -7.71 8.99
C PRO A 27 9.64 -8.66 10.14
N ILE A 28 8.46 -9.25 10.03
CA ILE A 28 7.97 -10.29 10.94
C ILE A 28 8.17 -11.68 10.35
N PRO A 29 8.01 -12.78 11.14
CA PRO A 29 8.08 -14.15 10.62
C PRO A 29 7.14 -14.38 9.42
N GLN A 30 7.61 -15.13 8.43
CA GLN A 30 6.88 -15.34 7.16
C GLN A 30 5.63 -16.22 7.28
N ASP A 31 5.44 -16.89 8.40
CA ASP A 31 4.24 -17.70 8.71
C ASP A 31 3.14 -16.90 9.43
N HIS A 32 3.32 -15.59 9.59
CA HIS A 32 2.33 -14.68 10.17
C HIS A 32 2.10 -13.46 9.27
N VAL A 33 0.97 -12.81 9.45
CA VAL A 33 0.71 -11.43 9.03
C VAL A 33 0.40 -10.60 10.26
N ARG A 34 0.97 -9.40 10.36
CA ARG A 34 0.67 -8.44 11.43
C ARG A 34 -0.27 -7.37 10.90
N ILE A 35 -1.37 -7.15 11.60
CA ILE A 35 -2.21 -5.97 11.44
C ILE A 35 -1.80 -4.96 12.51
N ASN A 36 -1.31 -3.79 12.11
CA ASN A 36 -1.05 -2.66 12.98
C ASN A 36 -2.23 -1.69 12.85
N TYR A 37 -2.88 -1.38 13.95
CA TYR A 37 -4.02 -0.50 14.01
C TYR A 37 -3.68 0.77 14.75
N PHE A 38 -3.71 1.89 14.03
CA PHE A 38 -3.45 3.20 14.58
C PHE A 38 -4.75 3.94 14.88
N ARG A 39 -4.84 4.49 16.10
CA ARG A 39 -5.92 5.37 16.53
C ARG A 39 -5.34 6.67 17.07
N THR A 40 -5.96 7.78 16.68
CA THR A 40 -5.51 9.13 17.12
C THR A 40 -5.72 9.34 18.62
N ASP A 41 -6.80 8.74 19.19
CA ASP A 41 -7.12 8.81 20.61
C ASP A 41 -6.33 7.82 21.47
N GLY A 42 -5.66 6.83 20.83
CA GLY A 42 -4.89 5.80 21.53
C GLY A 42 -5.74 4.81 22.35
N ASP A 43 -7.07 4.84 22.23
CA ASP A 43 -7.95 3.93 22.96
C ASP A 43 -8.26 2.67 22.16
N TYR A 44 -7.66 1.57 22.57
CA TYR A 44 -7.83 0.24 21.98
C TYR A 44 -8.72 -0.68 22.84
N SER A 45 -9.39 -0.14 23.87
CA SER A 45 -10.33 -0.89 24.71
C SER A 45 -11.49 -1.41 23.85
N ASN A 46 -11.85 -2.69 24.03
CA ASN A 46 -12.90 -3.37 23.28
C ASN A 46 -12.71 -3.36 21.75
N LYS A 47 -11.47 -3.19 21.28
CA LYS A 47 -11.16 -3.26 19.87
C LYS A 47 -10.58 -4.61 19.51
N SER A 48 -11.16 -5.26 18.50
CA SER A 48 -10.76 -6.57 18.03
C SER A 48 -10.74 -6.67 16.51
N VAL A 49 -10.28 -7.79 16.00
CA VAL A 49 -10.20 -8.11 14.57
C VAL A 49 -10.98 -9.37 14.29
N TRP A 50 -11.93 -9.29 13.38
CA TRP A 50 -12.52 -10.45 12.72
C TRP A 50 -11.80 -10.67 11.41
N TYR A 51 -11.26 -11.84 11.16
CA TYR A 51 -10.43 -12.11 9.99
C TYR A 51 -10.72 -13.46 9.34
N TRP A 52 -10.41 -13.58 8.04
CA TRP A 52 -10.63 -14.77 7.22
C TRP A 52 -9.64 -14.82 6.05
N GLY A 53 -9.71 -15.87 5.23
CA GLY A 53 -8.86 -16.08 4.06
C GLY A 53 -7.77 -17.12 4.34
N ASP A 54 -6.55 -16.86 3.90
CA ASP A 54 -5.43 -17.81 4.02
C ASP A 54 -4.79 -17.79 5.42
N VAL A 55 -5.62 -17.90 6.45
CA VAL A 55 -5.25 -17.83 7.87
C VAL A 55 -5.51 -19.13 8.59
N LYS A 56 -4.79 -19.36 9.70
CA LYS A 56 -5.10 -20.40 10.67
C LYS A 56 -5.98 -19.80 11.77
N ASP A 57 -6.81 -20.64 12.37
CA ASP A 57 -7.58 -20.33 13.59
C ASP A 57 -8.43 -19.04 13.44
N ALA A 58 -9.11 -18.88 12.29
CA ALA A 58 -10.04 -17.79 12.09
C ALA A 58 -11.14 -17.78 13.14
N PRO A 59 -11.56 -16.60 13.66
CA PRO A 59 -12.69 -16.52 14.59
C PRO A 59 -13.96 -17.11 13.96
N SER A 60 -14.73 -17.85 14.76
CA SER A 60 -15.89 -18.60 14.29
C SER A 60 -17.22 -18.15 14.90
N ASN A 61 -17.18 -17.33 15.94
CA ASN A 61 -18.34 -16.89 16.68
C ASN A 61 -18.53 -15.38 16.55
N TRP A 62 -19.27 -14.96 15.54
CA TRP A 62 -19.54 -13.54 15.28
C TRP A 62 -20.40 -12.92 16.41
N PRO A 63 -20.07 -11.71 16.91
CA PRO A 63 -19.01 -10.79 16.47
C PRO A 63 -17.71 -10.89 17.31
N ASP A 64 -17.47 -11.97 18.02
CA ASP A 64 -16.33 -12.13 18.91
C ASP A 64 -15.03 -12.19 18.09
N GLY A 65 -14.33 -11.08 17.97
CA GLY A 65 -13.05 -10.97 17.28
C GLY A 65 -11.88 -11.37 18.17
N VAL A 66 -10.67 -11.27 17.64
CA VAL A 66 -9.43 -11.46 18.39
C VAL A 66 -8.89 -10.10 18.82
N ASN A 67 -8.67 -9.93 20.12
CA ASN A 67 -8.23 -8.67 20.70
C ASN A 67 -6.83 -8.26 20.22
N PHE A 68 -6.63 -6.98 20.00
CA PHE A 68 -5.32 -6.42 19.74
C PHE A 68 -4.39 -6.53 20.96
N GLN A 69 -3.10 -6.71 20.69
CA GLN A 69 -2.05 -6.50 21.66
C GLN A 69 -1.78 -4.99 21.75
N PRO A 70 -1.83 -4.37 22.94
CA PRO A 70 -1.53 -2.94 23.08
C PRO A 70 -0.02 -2.68 22.97
N ASN A 71 0.34 -1.40 22.81
CA ASN A 71 1.73 -0.92 22.88
C ASN A 71 2.66 -1.44 21.78
N GLY A 72 2.17 -1.67 20.57
CA GLY A 72 3.01 -1.86 19.40
C GLY A 72 3.71 -0.55 18.98
N LYS A 73 4.78 -0.67 18.19
CA LYS A 73 5.52 0.50 17.66
C LYS A 73 4.63 1.46 16.84
N TYR A 74 3.58 0.92 16.21
CA TYR A 74 2.71 1.65 15.29
C TYR A 74 1.24 1.62 15.72
N GLY A 75 0.98 1.63 17.01
CA GLY A 75 -0.34 1.47 17.59
C GLY A 75 -0.54 0.07 18.18
N ALA A 76 -1.79 -0.39 18.32
CA ALA A 76 -2.04 -1.77 18.69
C ALA A 76 -1.78 -2.70 17.51
N TYR A 77 -1.51 -3.97 17.78
CA TYR A 77 -1.23 -4.95 16.72
C TYR A 77 -1.83 -6.32 17.02
N LEU A 78 -2.01 -7.11 15.95
CA LEU A 78 -2.38 -8.51 16.03
C LEU A 78 -1.55 -9.31 15.03
N ASP A 79 -0.87 -10.37 15.53
CA ASP A 79 -0.18 -11.34 14.69
C ASP A 79 -1.11 -12.51 14.39
N ILE A 80 -1.40 -12.74 13.13
CA ILE A 80 -2.31 -13.77 12.64
C ILE A 80 -1.49 -14.85 11.94
N PRO A 81 -1.53 -16.11 12.38
CA PRO A 81 -0.82 -17.19 11.72
C PRO A 81 -1.45 -17.53 10.37
N LEU A 82 -0.60 -17.71 9.37
CA LEU A 82 -0.98 -17.97 7.99
C LEU A 82 -0.95 -19.46 7.64
N THR A 83 -1.79 -19.85 6.69
CA THR A 83 -1.68 -21.16 6.04
C THR A 83 -0.43 -21.24 5.17
N GLN A 84 -0.06 -22.44 4.75
CA GLN A 84 1.05 -22.62 3.82
C GLN A 84 0.73 -21.96 2.47
N ALA A 85 1.68 -21.19 1.92
CA ALA A 85 1.54 -20.46 0.66
C ALA A 85 0.40 -19.42 0.63
N ALA A 86 0.08 -18.82 1.78
CA ALA A 86 -0.91 -17.77 1.91
C ALA A 86 -0.68 -16.62 0.90
N LYS A 87 -1.77 -16.15 0.30
CA LYS A 87 -1.78 -15.08 -0.71
C LYS A 87 -2.57 -13.86 -0.22
N SER A 88 -3.67 -14.11 0.49
CA SER A 88 -4.65 -13.06 0.82
C SER A 88 -5.23 -13.20 2.21
N ILE A 89 -5.64 -12.06 2.77
CA ILE A 89 -6.40 -11.97 4.01
C ILE A 89 -7.53 -10.96 3.82
N GLY A 90 -8.68 -11.24 4.44
CA GLY A 90 -9.75 -10.27 4.67
C GLY A 90 -9.93 -10.07 6.16
N PHE A 91 -10.33 -8.86 6.57
CA PHE A 91 -10.61 -8.60 7.98
C PHE A 91 -11.53 -7.39 8.19
N LEU A 92 -12.11 -7.33 9.38
CA LEU A 92 -12.89 -6.21 9.90
C LEU A 92 -12.28 -5.75 11.22
N LEU A 93 -12.30 -4.45 11.46
CA LEU A 93 -12.05 -3.88 12.78
C LEU A 93 -13.37 -3.75 13.52
N LEU A 94 -13.40 -4.24 14.76
CA LEU A 94 -14.60 -4.29 15.58
C LEU A 94 -14.45 -3.43 16.83
N ASP A 95 -15.56 -2.83 17.24
CA ASP A 95 -15.77 -2.22 18.55
C ASP A 95 -16.78 -3.06 19.33
N GLU A 96 -16.30 -3.98 20.14
CA GLU A 96 -17.14 -4.91 20.91
C GLU A 96 -17.96 -4.25 22.03
N SER A 97 -17.79 -2.94 22.24
CA SER A 97 -18.70 -2.17 23.10
C SER A 97 -20.04 -1.84 22.41
N LYS A 98 -20.15 -2.11 21.10
CA LYS A 98 -21.31 -1.88 20.26
C LYS A 98 -22.02 -3.18 19.93
N THR A 99 -23.21 -3.07 19.34
CA THR A 99 -24.03 -4.22 18.94
C THR A 99 -24.61 -4.03 17.54
N GLY A 100 -25.05 -5.12 16.92
CA GLY A 100 -25.61 -5.09 15.58
C GLY A 100 -24.57 -4.68 14.54
N ASP A 101 -24.96 -3.85 13.59
CA ASP A 101 -24.05 -3.36 12.54
C ASP A 101 -23.03 -2.32 13.04
N ASP A 102 -23.33 -1.66 14.15
CA ASP A 102 -22.46 -0.65 14.77
C ASP A 102 -21.18 -1.26 15.38
N VAL A 103 -21.12 -2.58 15.52
CA VAL A 103 -19.90 -3.27 15.95
C VAL A 103 -18.75 -3.07 14.98
N LYS A 104 -19.02 -2.85 13.70
CA LYS A 104 -18.01 -2.57 12.70
C LYS A 104 -17.54 -1.13 12.81
N ILE A 105 -16.24 -0.93 12.98
CA ILE A 105 -15.63 0.41 13.04
C ILE A 105 -15.79 1.14 11.71
N GLN A 106 -15.84 0.37 10.62
CA GLN A 106 -16.18 0.89 9.29
C GLN A 106 -17.04 -0.14 8.50
N PRO A 107 -17.87 0.31 7.55
CA PRO A 107 -18.81 -0.57 6.87
C PRO A 107 -18.17 -1.57 5.91
N ASN A 108 -17.02 -1.24 5.32
CA ASN A 108 -16.39 -2.05 4.29
C ASN A 108 -15.34 -3.00 4.87
N ASP A 109 -15.21 -4.18 4.25
CA ASP A 109 -14.16 -5.13 4.56
C ASP A 109 -12.79 -4.58 4.13
N TYR A 110 -11.79 -4.76 4.98
CA TYR A 110 -10.41 -4.67 4.56
C TYR A 110 -9.99 -5.92 3.81
N LYS A 111 -9.31 -5.78 2.67
CA LYS A 111 -8.80 -6.90 1.86
C LYS A 111 -7.38 -6.63 1.43
N PHE A 112 -6.53 -7.63 1.55
CA PHE A 112 -5.16 -7.57 1.07
C PHE A 112 -4.80 -8.88 0.37
N SER A 113 -4.34 -8.81 -0.89
CA SER A 113 -4.15 -9.96 -1.79
C SER A 113 -2.69 -10.23 -2.18
N ASP A 114 -1.73 -9.55 -1.56
CA ASP A 114 -0.31 -9.71 -1.89
C ASP A 114 0.56 -9.92 -0.63
N LEU A 115 0.25 -10.98 0.12
CA LEU A 115 1.00 -11.37 1.32
C LEU A 115 2.46 -11.79 1.03
N LYS A 116 2.83 -11.98 -0.24
CA LYS A 116 4.23 -12.16 -0.64
C LYS A 116 4.99 -10.84 -0.58
N LYS A 117 4.33 -9.74 -0.92
CA LYS A 117 4.91 -8.40 -0.93
C LYS A 117 5.04 -7.82 0.46
N SER A 118 3.99 -7.96 1.28
CA SER A 118 3.99 -7.46 2.66
C SER A 118 3.29 -8.40 3.61
N ARG A 119 3.86 -8.54 4.79
CA ARG A 119 3.28 -9.28 5.92
C ARG A 119 3.00 -8.38 7.12
N GLN A 120 3.23 -7.09 6.98
CA GLN A 120 2.74 -6.10 7.91
C GLN A 120 1.79 -5.16 7.19
N LEU A 121 0.58 -5.07 7.73
CA LEU A 121 -0.49 -4.24 7.24
C LEU A 121 -0.75 -3.14 8.27
N PHE A 122 -1.05 -1.95 7.78
CA PHE A 122 -1.28 -0.77 8.61
C PHE A 122 -2.64 -0.20 8.26
N VAL A 123 -3.47 -0.03 9.26
CA VAL A 123 -4.82 0.52 9.12
C VAL A 123 -5.07 1.58 10.20
N ARG A 124 -5.98 2.48 9.93
CA ARG A 124 -6.40 3.53 10.87
C ARG A 124 -7.90 3.75 10.81
N ASP A 125 -8.45 4.39 11.85
CA ASP A 125 -9.86 4.73 11.91
C ASP A 125 -10.30 5.51 10.68
N THR A 126 -11.52 5.26 10.23
CA THR A 126 -12.20 5.99 9.15
C THR A 126 -11.53 5.91 7.76
N ASP A 127 -10.45 5.15 7.61
CA ASP A 127 -9.77 4.96 6.35
C ASP A 127 -9.91 3.51 5.89
N PRO A 128 -10.60 3.22 4.78
CA PRO A 128 -10.79 1.86 4.28
C PRO A 128 -9.53 1.25 3.64
N THR A 129 -8.44 2.02 3.55
CA THR A 129 -7.22 1.59 2.87
C THR A 129 -6.37 0.71 3.78
N VAL A 130 -5.86 -0.40 3.22
CA VAL A 130 -4.80 -1.20 3.82
C VAL A 130 -3.46 -0.71 3.30
N TYR A 131 -2.64 -0.17 4.19
CA TYR A 131 -1.30 0.29 3.86
C TYR A 131 -0.26 -0.78 4.15
N THR A 132 0.85 -0.73 3.44
CA THR A 132 2.01 -1.61 3.62
C THR A 132 3.20 -0.91 4.28
N ASN A 133 2.97 0.29 4.82
CA ASN A 133 3.96 1.09 5.52
C ASN A 133 3.31 1.89 6.67
N PRO A 134 4.08 2.23 7.72
CA PRO A 134 3.55 2.92 8.90
C PRO A 134 3.30 4.42 8.70
N TYR A 135 3.56 4.94 7.53
CA TYR A 135 3.37 6.36 7.21
C TYR A 135 2.04 6.64 6.54
N PHE A 136 1.26 5.58 6.28
CA PHE A 136 -0.03 5.64 5.59
C PHE A 136 0.07 6.31 4.22
N VAL A 137 1.14 6.00 3.49
CA VAL A 137 1.37 6.45 2.12
C VAL A 137 1.01 5.33 1.16
N LYS A 138 0.23 5.62 0.13
CA LYS A 138 -0.13 4.65 -0.91
C LYS A 138 1.14 4.24 -1.67
N ASP A 139 1.31 2.93 -1.89
CA ASP A 139 2.43 2.38 -2.66
C ASP A 139 2.15 2.54 -4.16
N VAL A 140 2.36 3.75 -4.66
CA VAL A 140 2.26 4.09 -6.08
C VAL A 140 3.67 4.25 -6.63
N ARG A 141 4.11 3.30 -7.46
CA ARG A 141 5.44 3.35 -8.08
C ARG A 141 5.33 3.15 -9.57
N LEU A 142 6.08 3.95 -10.32
CA LEU A 142 6.26 3.76 -11.74
C LEU A 142 7.03 2.44 -11.97
N THR A 143 6.46 1.55 -12.80
CA THR A 143 7.06 0.25 -13.13
C THR A 143 7.48 0.14 -14.59
N GLY A 144 7.02 1.07 -15.42
CA GLY A 144 7.38 1.12 -16.83
C GLY A 144 6.88 2.36 -17.53
N ALA A 145 7.50 2.69 -18.65
CA ALA A 145 7.08 3.75 -19.55
C ALA A 145 7.28 3.32 -20.99
N GLN A 146 6.33 3.62 -21.87
CA GLN A 146 6.39 3.34 -23.30
C GLN A 146 5.86 4.54 -24.08
N GLN A 147 6.64 5.07 -25.02
CA GLN A 147 6.17 6.11 -25.93
C GLN A 147 5.17 5.51 -26.92
N LEU A 148 3.96 6.09 -26.99
CA LEU A 148 2.91 5.70 -27.93
C LEU A 148 2.93 6.57 -29.19
N SER A 149 3.25 7.85 -29.04
CA SER A 149 3.30 8.85 -30.11
C SER A 149 4.20 10.03 -29.71
N PRO A 150 4.47 10.98 -30.60
CA PRO A 150 5.19 12.21 -30.24
C PRO A 150 4.51 13.07 -29.18
N SER A 151 3.27 12.79 -28.85
CA SER A 151 2.50 13.52 -27.83
C SER A 151 2.04 12.67 -26.64
N GLN A 152 2.33 11.36 -26.63
CA GLN A 152 1.81 10.44 -25.60
C GLN A 152 2.83 9.41 -25.14
N ILE A 153 2.90 9.24 -23.82
CA ILE A 153 3.62 8.14 -23.15
C ILE A 153 2.63 7.35 -22.31
N GLU A 154 2.61 6.03 -22.45
CA GLU A 154 1.94 5.12 -21.51
C GLU A 154 2.87 4.83 -20.34
N LEU A 155 2.34 5.02 -19.13
CA LEU A 155 3.02 4.74 -17.87
C LEU A 155 2.36 3.52 -17.21
N SER A 156 3.14 2.66 -16.60
CA SER A 156 2.65 1.53 -15.80
C SER A 156 3.01 1.73 -14.34
N PHE A 157 2.10 1.35 -13.43
CA PHE A 157 2.25 1.55 -12.00
C PHE A 157 2.00 0.27 -11.19
N THR A 158 2.45 0.24 -9.95
CA THR A 158 2.15 -0.86 -9.01
C THR A 158 0.68 -0.86 -8.61
N ASN A 159 0.11 0.32 -8.42
CA ASN A 159 -1.28 0.55 -8.02
C ASN A 159 -1.72 1.95 -8.45
N LEU A 160 -3.00 2.11 -8.78
CA LEU A 160 -3.65 3.41 -9.06
C LEU A 160 -5.00 3.54 -8.35
N ASP A 161 -5.36 2.60 -7.47
CA ASP A 161 -6.62 2.67 -6.75
C ASP A 161 -6.66 3.90 -5.84
N GLU A 162 -7.73 4.67 -5.94
CA GLU A 162 -7.96 5.90 -5.16
C GLU A 162 -6.82 6.95 -5.26
N VAL A 163 -6.12 6.97 -6.38
CA VAL A 163 -5.07 7.96 -6.67
C VAL A 163 -5.59 8.93 -7.71
N SER A 164 -5.37 10.22 -7.52
CA SER A 164 -5.72 11.23 -8.51
C SER A 164 -4.59 11.50 -9.51
N SER A 165 -4.96 11.91 -10.71
CA SER A 165 -3.99 12.37 -11.71
C SER A 165 -3.13 13.53 -11.18
N GLU A 166 -3.73 14.42 -10.39
CA GLU A 166 -3.04 15.58 -9.82
C GLU A 166 -1.96 15.16 -8.83
N ASP A 167 -2.21 14.13 -8.01
CA ASP A 167 -1.22 13.65 -7.05
C ASP A 167 -0.01 13.03 -7.75
N ILE A 168 -0.25 12.26 -8.82
CA ILE A 168 0.86 11.70 -9.60
C ILE A 168 1.63 12.80 -10.32
N LEU A 169 0.95 13.76 -10.95
CA LEU A 169 1.59 14.84 -11.70
C LEU A 169 2.47 15.75 -10.84
N LYS A 170 2.20 15.89 -9.55
CA LYS A 170 3.05 16.66 -8.62
C LYS A 170 4.46 16.08 -8.50
N ASP A 171 4.56 14.74 -8.52
CA ASP A 171 5.82 14.03 -8.29
C ASP A 171 6.46 13.54 -9.59
N LEU A 172 5.68 13.45 -10.68
CA LEU A 172 6.14 12.95 -11.96
C LEU A 172 7.04 13.98 -12.67
N LYS A 173 8.21 13.53 -13.07
CA LYS A 173 9.16 14.35 -13.86
C LYS A 173 9.50 13.63 -15.15
N VAL A 174 9.52 14.37 -16.24
CA VAL A 174 10.03 13.91 -17.54
C VAL A 174 11.13 14.84 -18.00
N THR A 175 12.27 14.28 -18.35
CA THR A 175 13.40 15.02 -18.93
C THR A 175 13.77 14.44 -20.28
N ASP A 176 14.25 15.29 -21.19
CA ASP A 176 14.81 14.89 -22.48
C ASP A 176 16.25 14.37 -22.36
N LYS A 177 16.86 14.03 -23.48
CA LYS A 177 18.26 13.55 -23.58
C LYS A 177 19.29 14.52 -23.01
N ASP A 178 19.00 15.81 -22.99
CA ASP A 178 19.88 16.88 -22.53
C ASP A 178 19.59 17.27 -21.06
N GLY A 179 18.62 16.60 -20.43
CA GLY A 179 18.20 16.83 -19.04
C GLY A 179 17.20 17.97 -18.87
N ASN A 180 16.66 18.54 -19.95
CA ASN A 180 15.67 19.59 -19.88
C ASN A 180 14.31 19.01 -19.49
N SER A 181 13.58 19.70 -18.62
CA SER A 181 12.24 19.29 -18.21
C SER A 181 11.22 19.46 -19.35
N VAL A 182 10.40 18.44 -19.54
CA VAL A 182 9.27 18.47 -20.48
C VAL A 182 8.02 18.96 -19.77
N THR A 183 7.30 19.88 -20.41
CA THR A 183 6.01 20.34 -19.88
C THR A 183 4.94 19.27 -20.07
N LEU A 184 4.39 18.79 -18.95
CA LEU A 184 3.30 17.82 -18.93
C LEU A 184 1.96 18.54 -19.01
N LYS A 185 1.03 18.01 -19.82
CA LYS A 185 -0.27 18.66 -20.08
C LYS A 185 -1.42 17.96 -19.37
N GLN A 186 -1.45 16.64 -19.41
CA GLN A 186 -2.56 15.83 -18.90
C GLN A 186 -2.07 14.43 -18.55
N LEU A 187 -2.70 13.84 -17.55
CA LEU A 187 -2.52 12.43 -17.17
C LEU A 187 -3.89 11.78 -17.01
N ASP A 188 -4.19 10.80 -17.86
CA ASP A 188 -5.42 10.03 -17.82
C ASP A 188 -5.14 8.66 -17.20
N LEU A 189 -5.84 8.31 -16.10
CA LEU A 189 -5.61 7.11 -15.34
C LEU A 189 -6.57 5.98 -15.75
N ASP A 190 -6.03 4.77 -15.92
CA ASP A 190 -6.79 3.52 -15.94
C ASP A 190 -6.36 2.67 -14.75
N ALA A 191 -7.10 2.80 -13.64
CA ALA A 191 -6.79 2.09 -12.39
C ALA A 191 -6.90 0.55 -12.55
N LYS A 192 -7.81 0.06 -13.40
CA LYS A 192 -7.99 -1.39 -13.63
C LYS A 192 -6.77 -2.01 -14.31
N LEU A 193 -6.20 -1.31 -15.27
CA LEU A 193 -5.00 -1.76 -15.97
C LEU A 193 -3.71 -1.33 -15.24
N LYS A 194 -3.80 -0.51 -14.21
CA LYS A 194 -2.66 0.11 -13.51
C LYS A 194 -1.76 0.90 -14.47
N LYS A 195 -2.40 1.60 -15.40
CA LYS A 195 -1.77 2.39 -16.45
C LYS A 195 -2.26 3.82 -16.46
N ALA A 196 -1.42 4.70 -16.97
CA ALA A 196 -1.81 6.07 -17.25
C ALA A 196 -1.28 6.51 -18.60
N THR A 197 -2.04 7.37 -19.29
CA THR A 197 -1.59 8.03 -20.52
C THR A 197 -1.19 9.45 -20.19
N LEU A 198 0.10 9.72 -20.31
CA LEU A 198 0.68 11.04 -20.14
C LEU A 198 0.71 11.78 -21.48
N THR A 199 0.09 12.94 -21.55
CA THR A 199 0.13 13.82 -22.72
C THR A 199 1.13 14.94 -22.49
N GLY A 200 1.98 15.18 -23.49
CA GLY A 200 3.04 16.19 -23.48
C GLY A 200 3.61 16.43 -24.88
N ASP A 201 4.80 17.01 -24.94
CA ASP A 201 5.52 17.22 -26.18
C ASP A 201 6.80 16.36 -26.17
N PHE A 202 6.72 15.20 -26.83
CA PHE A 202 7.75 14.15 -26.82
C PHE A 202 8.34 13.97 -28.22
N ALA A 203 8.90 15.04 -28.78
CA ALA A 203 9.48 15.05 -30.11
C ALA A 203 10.65 14.04 -30.24
N ALA A 204 10.73 13.38 -31.39
CA ALA A 204 11.68 12.28 -31.62
C ALA A 204 13.16 12.71 -31.55
N GLU A 205 13.46 13.96 -31.90
CA GLU A 205 14.81 14.52 -31.81
C GLU A 205 15.32 14.71 -30.38
N ASN A 206 14.42 14.67 -29.39
CA ASN A 206 14.74 14.84 -27.97
C ASN A 206 14.86 13.51 -27.20
N LEU A 207 14.76 12.37 -27.91
CA LEU A 207 14.94 11.04 -27.31
C LEU A 207 16.38 10.79 -26.88
N PRO A 208 16.62 9.97 -25.82
CA PRO A 208 15.61 9.33 -24.99
C PRO A 208 15.02 10.25 -23.91
N TYR A 209 13.78 9.99 -23.53
CA TYR A 209 13.16 10.61 -22.36
C TYR A 209 13.36 9.76 -21.10
N LYS A 210 13.63 10.44 -19.99
CA LYS A 210 13.66 9.81 -18.65
C LYS A 210 12.41 10.23 -17.90
N VAL A 211 11.66 9.24 -17.41
CA VAL A 211 10.47 9.43 -16.57
C VAL A 211 10.80 8.97 -15.15
N THR A 212 10.57 9.81 -14.16
CA THR A 212 10.85 9.54 -12.73
C THR A 212 9.75 10.08 -11.84
#